data_0ccdf28621661c58b2b5b4479c2a4f73
#
_entry.id   0ccdf28621661c58b2b5b4479c2a4f73
#
_cell.length_a   1.000
_cell.length_b   1.000
_cell.length_c   1.000
_cell.angle_alpha   90.00
_cell.angle_beta   90.00
_cell.angle_gamma   90.00
#
_symmetry.space_group_name_H-M   'P 1'
#
loop_
_entity.id
_entity.type
_entity.pdbx_description
1 polymer ?
#
loop_
_entity_poly.entity_id
_entity_poly.type
_entity_poly.pdbx_seq_one_letter_code
_entity_poly.pdbx_strand_id
1 'polypeptide(L)'
;MAPEVFSEKEWAYVQEHLRILSGFYGALKPLDGVTPYRLEMQAKAALEGCSNLYAFWGERLYLEVMGEDRLILNLASKEYSKAVEKYLTDQDRMITCVFGEWKGGKIVQKGTQAKMARGEMVRFLAEHQIEDPEEVKGFDRLRYRFREESVSYTHLTLPT
;
A
#
# COMPACT_ATOMS: atom_id res chain seq x y z
N MET A 1 -7.09 9.09 -6.33
CA MET A 1 -8.21 8.28 -5.78
C MET A 1 -9.56 8.99 -5.95
N ALA A 2 -9.66 10.29 -5.68
CA ALA A 2 -10.89 11.08 -5.77
C ALA A 2 -12.07 10.40 -5.03
N PRO A 3 -12.00 10.28 -3.71
CA PRO A 3 -12.98 9.53 -2.93
C PRO A 3 -14.38 10.17 -2.93
N GLU A 4 -14.47 11.45 -3.23
CA GLU A 4 -15.72 12.22 -3.33
C GLU A 4 -16.70 11.71 -4.40
N VAL A 5 -16.21 10.90 -5.35
CA VAL A 5 -17.05 10.31 -6.40
C VAL A 5 -17.35 8.82 -6.18
N PHE A 6 -16.95 8.27 -5.04
CA PHE A 6 -17.22 6.86 -4.71
C PHE A 6 -18.71 6.63 -4.44
N SER A 7 -19.24 5.56 -5.01
CA SER A 7 -20.54 5.00 -4.68
C SER A 7 -20.51 4.37 -3.27
N GLU A 8 -21.70 4.08 -2.71
CA GLU A 8 -21.81 3.37 -1.43
C GLU A 8 -21.09 2.01 -1.44
N LYS A 9 -21.15 1.28 -2.56
CA LYS A 9 -20.45 0.02 -2.75
C LYS A 9 -18.92 0.18 -2.68
N GLU A 10 -18.39 1.18 -3.37
CA GLU A 10 -16.94 1.47 -3.38
C GLU A 10 -16.48 1.92 -2.00
N TRP A 11 -17.29 2.71 -1.29
CA TRP A 11 -17.00 3.09 0.09
C TRP A 11 -16.99 1.88 1.04
N ALA A 12 -17.96 0.97 0.91
CA ALA A 12 -17.99 -0.26 1.70
C ALA A 12 -16.73 -1.10 1.45
N TYR A 13 -16.35 -1.28 0.17
CA TYR A 13 -15.16 -2.01 -0.22
C TYR A 13 -13.88 -1.40 0.38
N VAL A 14 -13.63 -0.10 0.22
CA VAL A 14 -12.40 0.50 0.75
C VAL A 14 -12.38 0.53 2.28
N GLN A 15 -13.52 0.65 2.93
CA GLN A 15 -13.61 0.62 4.39
C GLN A 15 -13.25 -0.78 4.94
N GLU A 16 -13.57 -1.82 4.23
CA GLU A 16 -13.25 -3.20 4.59
C GLU A 16 -11.79 -3.52 4.27
N HIS A 17 -11.33 -3.27 3.05
CA HIS A 17 -10.06 -3.77 2.53
C HIS A 17 -8.88 -2.80 2.69
N LEU A 18 -9.11 -1.47 2.68
CA LEU A 18 -8.00 -0.50 2.72
C LEU A 18 -7.55 -0.22 4.15
N ARG A 19 -6.23 -0.25 4.35
CA ARG A 19 -5.56 0.28 5.54
C ARG A 19 -4.57 1.36 5.13
N ILE A 20 -4.57 2.48 5.85
CA ILE A 20 -3.70 3.63 5.60
C ILE A 20 -2.67 3.69 6.72
N LEU A 21 -1.40 3.49 6.38
CA LEU A 21 -0.32 3.52 7.37
C LEU A 21 0.07 4.97 7.70
N SER A 22 0.16 5.26 8.98
CA SER A 22 0.47 6.56 9.55
C SER A 22 1.59 6.42 10.59
N GLY A 23 2.55 7.33 10.57
CA GLY A 23 3.59 7.38 11.62
C GLY A 23 3.01 7.72 13.00
N PHE A 24 1.93 8.49 13.06
CA PHE A 24 1.30 8.95 14.31
C PHE A 24 0.15 8.03 14.76
N TYR A 25 -0.77 7.68 13.86
CA TYR A 25 -1.98 6.91 14.20
C TYR A 25 -1.82 5.39 14.04
N GLY A 26 -0.75 4.93 13.39
CA GLY A 26 -0.56 3.51 13.10
C GLY A 26 -1.25 3.07 11.81
N ALA A 27 -2.24 2.22 11.89
CA ALA A 27 -3.06 1.80 10.76
C ALA A 27 -4.48 2.40 10.91
N LEU A 28 -4.96 3.02 9.84
CA LEU A 28 -6.25 3.70 9.78
C LEU A 28 -7.14 3.07 8.71
N LYS A 29 -8.43 3.06 8.95
CA LYS A 29 -9.45 2.83 7.92
C LYS A 29 -9.81 4.16 7.22
N PRO A 30 -10.36 4.11 5.99
CA PRO A 30 -10.65 5.33 5.22
C PRO A 30 -11.53 6.38 5.90
N LEU A 31 -12.47 5.96 6.73
CA LEU A 31 -13.42 6.85 7.43
C LEU A 31 -13.00 7.21 8.86
N ASP A 32 -11.81 6.83 9.30
CA ASP A 32 -11.32 7.21 10.62
C ASP A 32 -11.06 8.71 10.70
N GLY A 33 -11.51 9.31 11.81
CA GLY A 33 -11.29 10.72 12.07
C GLY A 33 -9.84 11.00 12.47
N VAL A 34 -9.21 11.99 11.80
CA VAL A 34 -7.81 12.36 12.06
C VAL A 34 -7.68 13.87 12.24
N THR A 35 -6.75 14.28 13.10
CA THR A 35 -6.30 15.67 13.18
C THR A 35 -5.06 15.84 12.30
N PRO A 36 -4.89 16.97 11.59
CA PRO A 36 -3.69 17.22 10.81
C PRO A 36 -2.43 17.13 11.68
N TYR A 37 -1.44 16.39 11.20
CA TYR A 37 -0.15 16.22 11.86
C TYR A 37 0.96 16.10 10.82
N ARG A 38 2.23 16.21 11.27
CA ARG A 38 3.39 15.94 10.43
C ARG A 38 4.36 15.03 11.18
N LEU A 39 4.30 13.74 10.92
CA LEU A 39 5.21 12.74 11.44
C LEU A 39 5.38 11.62 10.41
N GLU A 40 6.54 11.56 9.79
CA GLU A 40 6.90 10.52 8.83
C GLU A 40 7.38 9.27 9.57
N MET A 41 7.16 8.06 9.01
CA MET A 41 7.52 6.79 9.67
C MET A 41 9.02 6.68 9.97
N GLN A 42 9.88 7.27 9.13
CA GLN A 42 11.32 7.29 9.34
C GLN A 42 11.84 8.53 10.11
N ALA A 43 10.94 9.31 10.71
CA ALA A 43 11.35 10.43 11.55
C ALA A 43 12.24 9.95 12.70
N LYS A 44 13.28 10.73 12.99
CA LYS A 44 14.18 10.49 14.13
C LYS A 44 13.50 10.92 15.44
N ALA A 45 12.51 10.14 15.86
CA ALA A 45 11.81 10.36 17.12
C ALA A 45 12.08 9.19 18.06
N ALA A 46 12.62 9.48 19.22
CA ALA A 46 12.74 8.53 20.33
C ALA A 46 11.50 8.69 21.20
N LEU A 47 10.71 7.62 21.34
CA LEU A 47 9.47 7.60 22.10
C LEU A 47 9.45 6.41 23.04
N GLU A 48 9.14 6.67 24.33
CA GLU A 48 8.97 5.61 25.34
C GLU A 48 10.12 4.59 25.39
N GLY A 49 11.36 5.05 25.26
CA GLY A 49 12.54 4.18 25.24
C GLY A 49 12.83 3.48 23.91
N CYS A 50 12.04 3.73 22.87
CA CYS A 50 12.27 3.23 21.52
C CYS A 50 13.15 4.19 20.71
N SER A 51 14.08 3.66 19.92
CA SER A 51 15.02 4.45 19.12
C SER A 51 14.40 5.12 17.88
N ASN A 52 13.24 4.65 17.43
CA ASN A 52 12.54 5.14 16.24
C ASN A 52 11.10 4.61 16.21
N LEU A 53 10.29 5.11 15.26
CA LEU A 53 8.89 4.72 15.12
C LEU A 53 8.69 3.26 14.70
N TYR A 54 9.62 2.65 13.98
CA TYR A 54 9.52 1.22 13.65
C TYR A 54 9.64 0.35 14.91
N ALA A 55 10.52 0.72 15.83
CA ALA A 55 10.63 0.03 17.13
C ALA A 55 9.43 0.32 18.02
N PHE A 56 8.91 1.55 18.02
CA PHE A 56 7.71 1.94 18.77
C PHE A 56 6.48 1.16 18.32
N TRP A 57 6.21 1.08 17.02
CA TRP A 57 5.07 0.35 16.49
C TRP A 57 5.25 -1.17 16.60
N GLY A 58 6.46 -1.67 16.44
CA GLY A 58 6.75 -3.11 16.52
C GLY A 58 5.88 -3.90 15.55
N GLU A 59 5.36 -5.03 16.01
CA GLU A 59 4.48 -5.92 15.22
C GLU A 59 3.02 -5.44 15.13
N ARG A 60 2.64 -4.42 15.89
CA ARG A 60 1.23 -3.95 15.97
C ARG A 60 0.65 -3.58 14.60
N LEU A 61 1.47 -2.96 13.73
CA LEU A 61 1.02 -2.61 12.38
C LEU A 61 0.77 -3.86 11.52
N TYR A 62 1.63 -4.87 11.63
CA TYR A 62 1.45 -6.14 10.95
C TYR A 62 0.15 -6.82 11.40
N LEU A 63 -0.09 -6.92 12.70
CA LEU A 63 -1.28 -7.53 13.26
C LEU A 63 -2.58 -6.80 12.85
N GLU A 64 -2.52 -5.48 12.71
CA GLU A 64 -3.68 -4.67 12.32
C GLU A 64 -4.00 -4.75 10.81
N VAL A 65 -2.99 -4.91 9.95
CA VAL A 65 -3.22 -4.95 8.50
C VAL A 65 -3.38 -6.36 7.95
N MET A 66 -2.98 -7.39 8.70
CA MET A 66 -3.08 -8.78 8.27
C MET A 66 -4.50 -9.30 8.46
N GLY A 67 -5.14 -9.69 7.35
CA GLY A 67 -6.44 -10.35 7.36
C GLY A 67 -6.35 -11.86 7.60
N GLU A 68 -7.51 -12.50 7.68
CA GLU A 68 -7.61 -13.96 7.84
C GLU A 68 -7.07 -14.74 6.63
N ASP A 69 -7.19 -14.16 5.43
CA ASP A 69 -6.67 -14.69 4.17
C ASP A 69 -5.14 -14.62 4.05
N ARG A 70 -4.49 -13.94 5.00
CA ARG A 70 -3.03 -13.78 5.08
C ARG A 70 -2.41 -13.21 3.80
N LEU A 71 -3.16 -12.33 3.12
CA LEU A 71 -2.77 -11.69 1.87
C LEU A 71 -2.77 -10.16 2.02
N ILE A 72 -1.67 -9.52 1.63
CA ILE A 72 -1.56 -8.06 1.56
C ILE A 72 -1.21 -7.63 0.14
N LEU A 73 -2.03 -6.75 -0.43
CA LEU A 73 -1.66 -5.99 -1.62
C LEU A 73 -1.00 -4.68 -1.18
N ASN A 74 0.32 -4.62 -1.27
CA ASN A 74 1.09 -3.47 -0.81
C ASN A 74 1.13 -2.35 -1.86
N LEU A 75 0.46 -1.26 -1.54
CA LEU A 75 0.50 0.01 -2.29
C LEU A 75 1.29 1.09 -1.54
N ALA A 76 1.81 0.80 -0.35
CA ALA A 76 2.57 1.75 0.44
C ALA A 76 3.97 2.01 -0.14
N SER A 77 4.58 3.12 0.23
CA SER A 77 5.99 3.36 -0.07
C SER A 77 6.87 2.44 0.79
N LYS A 78 8.13 2.22 0.35
CA LYS A 78 9.09 1.38 1.09
C LYS A 78 9.31 1.85 2.52
N GLU A 79 9.18 3.14 2.78
CA GLU A 79 9.23 3.71 4.12
C GLU A 79 8.18 3.10 5.06
N TYR A 80 6.94 2.99 4.59
CA TYR A 80 5.83 2.47 5.41
C TYR A 80 5.74 0.95 5.35
N SER A 81 5.96 0.32 4.19
CA SER A 81 5.87 -1.14 4.07
C SER A 81 6.88 -1.89 4.94
N LYS A 82 8.05 -1.31 5.19
CA LYS A 82 9.06 -1.88 6.10
C LYS A 82 8.53 -2.19 7.51
N ALA A 83 7.57 -1.39 7.99
CA ALA A 83 7.00 -1.58 9.33
C ALA A 83 6.18 -2.87 9.43
N VAL A 84 5.68 -3.36 8.29
CA VAL A 84 4.90 -4.61 8.17
C VAL A 84 5.79 -5.76 7.69
N GLU A 85 6.58 -5.53 6.63
CA GLU A 85 7.42 -6.55 5.98
C GLU A 85 8.30 -7.33 6.96
N LYS A 86 8.82 -6.67 7.99
CA LYS A 86 9.70 -7.26 9.00
C LYS A 86 9.04 -8.41 9.78
N TYR A 87 7.72 -8.40 9.89
CA TYR A 87 6.94 -9.33 10.71
C TYR A 87 6.18 -10.37 9.91
N LEU A 88 6.32 -10.35 8.58
CA LEU A 88 5.75 -11.39 7.72
C LEU A 88 6.34 -12.76 8.05
N THR A 89 5.50 -13.77 8.04
CA THR A 89 5.85 -15.18 8.23
C THR A 89 5.78 -15.95 6.92
N ASP A 90 6.21 -17.20 6.89
CA ASP A 90 6.12 -18.07 5.71
C ASP A 90 4.69 -18.39 5.27
N GLN A 91 3.70 -18.09 6.12
CA GLN A 91 2.27 -18.27 5.80
C GLN A 91 1.67 -17.01 5.14
N ASP A 92 2.39 -15.88 5.17
CA ASP A 92 1.89 -14.62 4.66
C ASP A 92 2.29 -14.41 3.20
N ARG A 93 1.38 -13.85 2.44
CA ARG A 93 1.64 -13.43 1.07
C ARG A 93 1.52 -11.92 0.96
N MET A 94 2.59 -11.25 0.52
CA MET A 94 2.58 -9.83 0.26
C MET A 94 2.95 -9.57 -1.19
N ILE A 95 2.02 -8.98 -1.92
CA ILE A 95 2.18 -8.58 -3.33
C ILE A 95 2.42 -7.08 -3.36
N THR A 96 3.57 -6.63 -3.84
CA THR A 96 3.90 -5.20 -3.92
C THR A 96 3.71 -4.66 -5.33
N CYS A 97 2.85 -3.66 -5.50
CA CYS A 97 2.69 -2.93 -6.76
C CYS A 97 3.75 -1.85 -6.89
N VAL A 98 4.60 -1.97 -7.90
CA VAL A 98 5.65 -1.00 -8.21
C VAL A 98 5.28 -0.19 -9.45
N PHE A 99 5.07 1.12 -9.29
CA PHE A 99 4.70 2.03 -10.38
C PHE A 99 5.93 2.80 -10.86
N GLY A 100 6.47 2.46 -12.02
CA GLY A 100 7.68 3.09 -12.54
C GLY A 100 7.80 2.96 -14.05
N GLU A 101 8.79 3.66 -14.60
CA GLU A 101 9.17 3.59 -16.01
C GLU A 101 10.35 2.62 -16.18
N TRP A 102 10.33 1.81 -17.22
CA TRP A 102 11.46 0.96 -17.57
C TRP A 102 12.57 1.77 -18.24
N LYS A 103 13.71 1.87 -17.59
CA LYS A 103 14.88 2.59 -18.12
C LYS A 103 16.17 1.81 -17.86
N GLY A 104 16.87 1.47 -18.96
CA GLY A 104 18.18 0.80 -18.86
C GLY A 104 18.17 -0.50 -18.06
N GLY A 105 17.15 -1.33 -18.20
CA GLY A 105 17.03 -2.60 -17.48
C GLY A 105 16.57 -2.47 -16.02
N LYS A 106 16.13 -1.28 -15.60
CA LYS A 106 15.65 -1.01 -14.23
C LYS A 106 14.34 -0.25 -14.25
N ILE A 107 13.56 -0.44 -13.18
CA ILE A 107 12.35 0.34 -12.95
C ILE A 107 12.70 1.58 -12.16
N VAL A 108 12.37 2.75 -12.74
CA VAL A 108 12.59 4.06 -12.12
C VAL A 108 11.24 4.64 -11.73
N GLN A 109 11.02 4.81 -10.43
CA GLN A 109 9.81 5.43 -9.89
C GLN A 109 9.97 6.95 -9.82
N LYS A 110 8.97 7.67 -10.32
CA LYS A 110 8.83 9.12 -10.11
C LYS A 110 7.84 9.35 -8.97
N GLY A 111 8.29 9.91 -7.86
CA GLY A 111 7.54 9.97 -6.60
C GLY A 111 6.10 10.47 -6.71
N THR A 112 5.87 11.58 -7.41
CA THR A 112 4.51 12.14 -7.59
C THR A 112 3.63 11.22 -8.45
N GLN A 113 4.16 10.70 -9.55
CA GLN A 113 3.42 9.80 -10.45
C GLN A 113 3.10 8.47 -9.77
N ALA A 114 4.04 7.92 -9.01
CA ALA A 114 3.80 6.71 -8.23
C ALA A 114 2.71 6.90 -7.16
N LYS A 115 2.66 8.07 -6.50
CA LYS A 115 1.58 8.40 -5.54
C LYS A 115 0.22 8.46 -6.22
N MET A 116 0.13 9.10 -7.38
CA MET A 116 -1.10 9.16 -8.17
C MET A 116 -1.55 7.75 -8.60
N ALA A 117 -0.63 6.94 -9.12
CA ALA A 117 -0.92 5.59 -9.57
C ALA A 117 -1.40 4.67 -8.44
N ARG A 118 -0.83 4.78 -7.23
CA ARG A 118 -1.32 4.07 -6.04
C ARG A 118 -2.76 4.46 -5.70
N GLY A 119 -3.08 5.75 -5.75
CA GLY A 119 -4.44 6.22 -5.55
C GLY A 119 -5.41 5.72 -6.62
N GLU A 120 -4.99 5.70 -7.89
CA GLU A 120 -5.80 5.14 -8.99
C GLU A 120 -5.96 3.62 -8.88
N MET A 121 -4.95 2.90 -8.36
CA MET A 121 -5.08 1.47 -8.09
C MET A 121 -6.15 1.20 -7.02
N VAL A 122 -6.15 1.95 -5.92
CA VAL A 122 -7.22 1.82 -4.90
C VAL A 122 -8.61 2.05 -5.52
N ARG A 123 -8.73 3.06 -6.36
CA ARG A 123 -9.97 3.34 -7.07
C ARG A 123 -10.36 2.19 -8.02
N PHE A 124 -9.42 1.68 -8.79
CA PHE A 124 -9.65 0.54 -9.69
C PHE A 124 -10.13 -0.69 -8.94
N LEU A 125 -9.49 -1.02 -7.80
CA LEU A 125 -9.89 -2.14 -6.95
C LEU A 125 -11.33 -1.97 -6.44
N ALA A 126 -11.68 -0.76 -5.98
CA ALA A 126 -13.01 -0.46 -5.45
C ALA A 126 -14.10 -0.50 -6.54
N GLU A 127 -13.85 0.10 -7.71
CA GLU A 127 -14.80 0.13 -8.83
C GLU A 127 -15.12 -1.28 -9.35
N HIS A 128 -14.14 -2.19 -9.34
CA HIS A 128 -14.29 -3.56 -9.85
C HIS A 128 -14.56 -4.57 -8.74
N GLN A 129 -14.59 -4.14 -7.46
CA GLN A 129 -14.80 -5.02 -6.29
C GLN A 129 -13.82 -6.21 -6.30
N ILE A 130 -12.54 -5.94 -6.57
CA ILE A 130 -11.51 -6.97 -6.78
C ILE A 130 -11.13 -7.63 -5.46
N GLU A 131 -11.29 -8.94 -5.39
CA GLU A 131 -10.86 -9.79 -4.27
C GLU A 131 -9.74 -10.76 -4.68
N ASP A 132 -9.72 -11.18 -5.96
CA ASP A 132 -8.63 -12.00 -6.48
C ASP A 132 -7.43 -11.12 -6.88
N PRO A 133 -6.23 -11.32 -6.29
CA PRO A 133 -5.04 -10.56 -6.63
C PRO A 133 -4.59 -10.70 -8.09
N GLU A 134 -5.02 -11.75 -8.80
CA GLU A 134 -4.71 -11.91 -10.22
C GLU A 134 -5.42 -10.85 -11.08
N GLU A 135 -6.60 -10.39 -10.67
CA GLU A 135 -7.37 -9.35 -11.38
C GLU A 135 -6.68 -7.97 -11.31
N VAL A 136 -5.76 -7.76 -10.36
CA VAL A 136 -4.93 -6.54 -10.28
C VAL A 136 -4.11 -6.32 -11.56
N LYS A 137 -3.80 -7.40 -12.28
CA LYS A 137 -3.09 -7.37 -13.58
C LYS A 137 -3.89 -6.65 -14.67
N GLY A 138 -5.21 -6.53 -14.52
CA GLY A 138 -6.09 -5.77 -15.40
C GLY A 138 -5.99 -4.25 -15.27
N PHE A 139 -5.17 -3.74 -14.34
CA PHE A 139 -4.99 -2.30 -14.17
C PHE A 139 -4.38 -1.66 -15.42
N ASP A 140 -5.11 -0.68 -16.00
CA ASP A 140 -4.69 0.08 -17.18
C ASP A 140 -5.09 1.57 -17.02
N ARG A 141 -4.39 2.27 -16.12
CA ARG A 141 -4.64 3.70 -15.84
C ARG A 141 -3.36 4.50 -15.77
N LEU A 142 -3.43 5.79 -16.10
CA LEU A 142 -2.31 6.71 -16.09
C LEU A 142 -1.11 6.21 -16.91
N ARG A 143 -1.38 5.44 -17.99
CA ARG A 143 -0.39 4.75 -18.85
C ARG A 143 0.38 3.61 -18.15
N TYR A 144 0.01 3.23 -16.92
CA TYR A 144 0.54 2.05 -16.27
C TYR A 144 -0.27 0.82 -16.67
N ARG A 145 0.42 -0.27 -16.95
CA ARG A 145 -0.15 -1.59 -17.19
C ARG A 145 0.79 -2.68 -16.69
N PHE A 146 0.24 -3.82 -16.40
CA PHE A 146 1.02 -4.97 -15.95
C PHE A 146 2.04 -5.43 -16.99
N ARG A 147 3.21 -5.85 -16.50
CA ARG A 147 4.26 -6.47 -17.31
C ARG A 147 4.82 -7.70 -16.61
N GLU A 148 4.72 -8.86 -17.26
CA GLU A 148 5.23 -10.13 -16.76
C GLU A 148 6.75 -10.14 -16.59
N GLU A 149 7.49 -9.52 -17.50
CA GLU A 149 8.97 -9.45 -17.47
C GLU A 149 9.52 -8.76 -16.22
N SER A 150 8.64 -8.13 -15.45
CA SER A 150 8.98 -7.35 -14.25
C SER A 150 8.65 -8.09 -12.96
N VAL A 151 8.15 -9.31 -13.02
CA VAL A 151 7.70 -10.07 -11.84
C VAL A 151 8.89 -10.80 -11.22
N SER A 152 9.34 -10.36 -10.07
CA SER A 152 9.99 -11.23 -9.09
C SER A 152 8.89 -11.76 -8.15
N TYR A 153 9.06 -12.94 -7.58
CA TYR A 153 8.04 -13.70 -6.82
C TYR A 153 7.28 -12.93 -5.72
N THR A 154 7.62 -11.70 -5.43
CA THR A 154 7.01 -10.84 -4.41
C THR A 154 6.58 -9.46 -4.91
N HIS A 155 6.73 -9.15 -6.20
CA HIS A 155 6.50 -7.79 -6.70
C HIS A 155 5.70 -7.81 -8.00
N LEU A 156 4.55 -7.18 -7.99
CA LEU A 156 3.82 -6.83 -9.21
C LEU A 156 4.36 -5.47 -9.70
N THR A 157 4.94 -5.44 -10.89
CA THR A 157 5.52 -4.22 -11.45
C THR A 157 4.65 -3.72 -12.60
N LEU A 158 4.24 -2.46 -12.54
CA LEU A 158 3.45 -1.81 -13.57
C LEU A 158 4.30 -0.71 -14.24
N PRO A 159 4.96 -0.97 -15.36
CA PRO A 159 5.69 0.06 -16.13
C PRO A 159 4.76 0.85 -17.05
N THR A 160 5.15 2.06 -17.35
CA THR A 160 4.54 2.91 -18.41
C THR A 160 4.85 2.40 -19.80
#